data_11ee0f5aedaf2bf3acb46255eea2b6b0
#
_entry.id   11ee0f5aedaf2bf3acb46255eea2b6b0
#
_cell.length_a   1.000
_cell.length_b   1.000
_cell.length_c   1.000
_cell.angle_alpha   90.00
_cell.angle_beta   90.00
_cell.angle_gamma   90.00
#
_symmetry.space_group_name_H-M   'P 1'
#
loop_
_entity.id
_entity.type
_entity.pdbx_description
1 polymer ?
#
loop_
_entity_poly.entity_id
_entity_poly.type
_entity_poly.pdbx_seq_one_letter_code
_entity_poly.pdbx_strand_id
1 'polypeptide(L)'
;MLYKNNLLILLIISMFTFFEKVDAKYEKLFFDHSIKNINNETIDLNQYKGKTILLVNVASKCGFTKQYTGLQDLYEKYKDRGFYVIGVPSNQFGGQEPGSNSEIKDFCETNFNITFPITDKTDVKGEDAHDLYK
;
A
#
# COMPACT_ATOMS: atom_id res chain seq x y z
N MET A 1 -9.09 -46.44 38.99
CA MET A 1 -8.03 -45.44 38.71
C MET A 1 -7.98 -44.99 37.25
N LEU A 2 -8.96 -45.35 36.42
CA LEU A 2 -9.01 -45.06 34.95
C LEU A 2 -9.90 -43.86 34.55
N TYR A 3 -10.65 -43.29 35.48
CA TYR A 3 -11.64 -42.22 35.16
C TYR A 3 -11.06 -40.80 35.17
N LYS A 4 -9.92 -40.55 35.81
CA LYS A 4 -9.29 -39.21 35.87
C LYS A 4 -8.55 -38.82 34.57
N ASN A 5 -8.06 -39.79 33.79
CA ASN A 5 -7.30 -39.53 32.59
C ASN A 5 -8.18 -39.13 31.39
N ASN A 6 -9.43 -39.63 31.35
CA ASN A 6 -10.34 -39.31 30.24
C ASN A 6 -10.87 -37.89 30.29
N LEU A 7 -11.02 -37.30 31.50
CA LEU A 7 -11.50 -35.93 31.65
C LEU A 7 -10.43 -34.91 31.22
N LEU A 8 -9.14 -35.23 31.46
CA LEU A 8 -8.03 -34.37 31.06
C LEU A 8 -7.83 -34.40 29.55
N ILE A 9 -8.01 -35.54 28.91
CA ILE A 9 -7.93 -35.68 27.45
C ILE A 9 -9.09 -34.95 26.77
N LEU A 10 -10.30 -35.02 27.31
CA LEU A 10 -11.46 -34.27 26.81
C LEU A 10 -11.30 -32.76 26.94
N LEU A 11 -10.66 -32.27 28.02
CA LEU A 11 -10.34 -30.86 28.19
C LEU A 11 -9.28 -30.37 27.20
N ILE A 12 -8.26 -31.17 26.89
CA ILE A 12 -7.23 -30.84 25.92
C ILE A 12 -7.81 -30.83 24.49
N ILE A 13 -8.69 -31.77 24.16
CA ILE A 13 -9.37 -31.80 22.86
C ILE A 13 -10.30 -30.60 22.71
N SER A 14 -11.02 -30.20 23.77
CA SER A 14 -11.87 -29.00 23.77
C SER A 14 -11.08 -27.70 23.59
N MET A 15 -9.86 -27.62 24.13
CA MET A 15 -8.98 -26.44 23.90
C MET A 15 -8.43 -26.36 22.48
N PHE A 16 -8.28 -27.48 21.80
CA PHE A 16 -7.78 -27.47 20.39
C PHE A 16 -8.86 -27.13 19.37
N THR A 17 -10.14 -27.22 19.69
CA THR A 17 -11.26 -26.87 18.77
C THR A 17 -11.61 -25.39 18.77
N PHE A 18 -10.98 -24.57 19.65
CA PHE A 18 -11.22 -23.11 19.73
C PHE A 18 -10.22 -22.26 18.92
N PHE A 19 -9.33 -22.88 18.16
CA PHE A 19 -8.62 -22.17 17.10
C PHE A 19 -9.56 -22.13 15.87
N GLU A 20 -10.58 -21.27 15.91
CA GLU A 20 -11.19 -20.80 14.69
C GLU A 20 -10.06 -20.17 13.86
N LYS A 21 -9.77 -20.80 12.72
CA LYS A 21 -9.01 -20.15 11.66
C LYS A 21 -9.77 -18.84 11.38
N VAL A 22 -9.17 -17.73 11.76
CA VAL A 22 -9.54 -16.44 11.20
C VAL A 22 -9.12 -16.54 9.73
N ASP A 23 -10.00 -17.04 8.90
CA ASP A 23 -9.88 -16.92 7.46
C ASP A 23 -10.00 -15.40 7.19
N ALA A 24 -8.87 -14.72 7.17
CA ALA A 24 -8.79 -13.40 6.63
C ALA A 24 -9.21 -13.53 5.16
N LYS A 25 -10.47 -13.23 4.89
CA LYS A 25 -11.06 -13.30 3.56
C LYS A 25 -10.54 -12.14 2.72
N TYR A 26 -9.26 -12.23 2.34
CA TYR A 26 -8.70 -11.37 1.31
C TYR A 26 -9.13 -11.94 -0.04
N GLU A 27 -10.07 -11.28 -0.68
CA GLU A 27 -10.52 -11.69 -2.02
C GLU A 27 -9.43 -11.50 -3.07
N LYS A 28 -8.51 -10.55 -2.84
CA LYS A 28 -7.35 -10.29 -3.70
C LYS A 28 -6.13 -9.90 -2.85
N LEU A 29 -4.96 -10.35 -3.28
CA LEU A 29 -3.68 -9.88 -2.74
C LEU A 29 -3.27 -8.57 -3.43
N PHE A 30 -2.38 -7.79 -2.81
CA PHE A 30 -1.82 -6.56 -3.37
C PHE A 30 -1.37 -6.73 -4.83
N PHE A 31 -0.74 -7.86 -5.14
CA PHE A 31 -0.18 -8.13 -6.47
C PHE A 31 -1.22 -8.49 -7.54
N ASP A 32 -2.46 -8.77 -7.14
CA ASP A 32 -3.57 -9.11 -8.05
C ASP A 32 -4.32 -7.86 -8.53
N HIS A 33 -3.96 -6.69 -8.01
CA HIS A 33 -4.52 -5.41 -8.43
C HIS A 33 -3.78 -4.84 -9.63
N SER A 34 -4.46 -3.99 -10.38
CA SER A 34 -3.88 -3.24 -11.50
C SER A 34 -3.98 -1.75 -11.19
N ILE A 35 -2.87 -1.04 -11.22
CA ILE A 35 -2.83 0.42 -11.10
C ILE A 35 -1.92 0.99 -12.20
N LYS A 36 -2.23 2.19 -12.66
CA LYS A 36 -1.41 2.86 -13.67
C LYS A 36 -0.39 3.79 -13.02
N ASN A 37 0.73 3.97 -13.70
CA ASN A 37 1.69 5.01 -13.35
C ASN A 37 1.23 6.38 -13.86
N ILE A 38 1.96 7.42 -13.49
CA ILE A 38 1.68 8.81 -13.86
C ILE A 38 1.70 9.06 -15.37
N ASN A 39 2.29 8.17 -16.18
CA ASN A 39 2.29 8.20 -17.64
C ASN A 39 1.15 7.36 -18.27
N ASN A 40 0.20 6.89 -17.45
CA ASN A 40 -0.94 6.06 -17.87
C ASN A 40 -0.57 4.63 -18.33
N GLU A 41 0.59 4.12 -17.95
CA GLU A 41 1.06 2.75 -18.20
C GLU A 41 0.75 1.87 -16.99
N THR A 42 0.35 0.62 -17.22
CA THR A 42 0.07 -0.32 -16.13
C THR A 42 1.36 -0.67 -15.36
N ILE A 43 1.33 -0.53 -14.04
CA ILE A 43 2.40 -1.00 -13.17
C ILE A 43 2.23 -2.50 -12.93
N ASP A 44 3.23 -3.31 -13.29
CA ASP A 44 3.26 -4.71 -12.89
C ASP A 44 3.64 -4.83 -11.42
N LEU A 45 2.63 -5.01 -10.55
CA LEU A 45 2.85 -5.12 -9.12
C LEU A 45 3.60 -6.39 -8.71
N ASN A 46 3.67 -7.42 -9.59
CA ASN A 46 4.41 -8.64 -9.29
C ASN A 46 5.93 -8.41 -9.16
N GLN A 47 6.46 -7.35 -9.78
CA GLN A 47 7.87 -6.96 -9.65
C GLN A 47 8.27 -6.65 -8.19
N TYR A 48 7.29 -6.36 -7.33
CA TYR A 48 7.50 -6.04 -5.92
C TYR A 48 7.33 -7.24 -4.99
N LYS A 49 7.09 -8.45 -5.51
CA LYS A 49 7.01 -9.66 -4.67
C LYS A 49 8.30 -9.86 -3.87
N GLY A 50 8.15 -10.11 -2.58
CA GLY A 50 9.29 -10.26 -1.65
C GLY A 50 9.98 -8.94 -1.28
N LYS A 51 9.40 -7.79 -1.65
CA LYS A 51 9.89 -6.46 -1.31
C LYS A 51 9.03 -5.81 -0.24
N THR A 52 9.59 -4.82 0.45
CA THR A 52 8.83 -3.94 1.34
C THR A 52 8.36 -2.73 0.55
N ILE A 53 7.07 -2.43 0.60
CA ILE A 53 6.46 -1.32 -0.13
C ILE A 53 5.88 -0.33 0.86
N LEU A 54 6.25 0.94 0.73
CA LEU A 54 5.61 2.08 1.36
C LEU A 54 4.70 2.76 0.33
N LEU A 55 3.40 2.46 0.41
CA LEU A 55 2.37 3.11 -0.40
C LEU A 55 1.93 4.39 0.30
N VAL A 56 2.10 5.55 -0.32
CA VAL A 56 1.90 6.87 0.30
C VAL A 56 0.95 7.73 -0.53
N ASN A 57 -0.14 8.21 0.08
CA ASN A 57 -0.96 9.23 -0.54
C ASN A 57 -0.20 10.56 -0.56
N VAL A 58 -0.13 11.19 -1.71
CA VAL A 58 0.65 12.42 -1.93
C VAL A 58 -0.19 13.52 -2.57
N ALA A 59 0.25 14.78 -2.41
CA ALA A 59 -0.37 15.93 -3.05
C ALA A 59 0.62 17.10 -3.19
N SER A 60 0.51 17.85 -4.30
CA SER A 60 1.41 18.95 -4.65
C SER A 60 1.17 20.23 -3.85
N LYS A 61 -0.05 20.43 -3.30
CA LYS A 61 -0.46 21.65 -2.58
C LYS A 61 -0.81 21.38 -1.11
N CYS A 62 -0.12 20.43 -0.48
CA CYS A 62 -0.34 20.03 0.91
C CYS A 62 0.67 20.70 1.84
N GLY A 63 0.29 20.96 3.09
CA GLY A 63 1.23 21.42 4.13
C GLY A 63 2.38 20.43 4.37
N PHE A 64 2.19 19.17 4.04
CA PHE A 64 3.18 18.11 4.16
C PHE A 64 3.97 17.80 2.87
N THR A 65 3.77 18.56 1.79
CA THR A 65 4.43 18.34 0.49
C THR A 65 5.96 18.28 0.61
N LYS A 66 6.55 19.01 1.57
CA LYS A 66 8.00 18.95 1.84
C LYS A 66 8.50 17.56 2.25
N GLN A 67 7.63 16.66 2.68
CA GLN A 67 8.00 15.27 3.00
C GLN A 67 8.45 14.47 1.77
N TYR A 68 8.16 14.93 0.56
CA TYR A 68 8.69 14.33 -0.67
C TYR A 68 10.21 14.17 -0.64
N THR A 69 10.95 15.17 -0.10
CA THR A 69 12.41 15.06 0.06
C THR A 69 12.79 13.84 0.90
N GLY A 70 12.18 13.68 2.08
CA GLY A 70 12.48 12.54 2.95
C GLY A 70 12.06 11.19 2.36
N LEU A 71 10.96 11.16 1.58
CA LEU A 71 10.54 9.95 0.86
C LEU A 71 11.53 9.58 -0.24
N GLN A 72 12.06 10.58 -0.97
CA GLN A 72 13.08 10.36 -2.00
C GLN A 72 14.38 9.87 -1.38
N ASP A 73 14.84 10.48 -0.30
CA ASP A 73 16.05 10.06 0.42
C ASP A 73 15.91 8.62 0.93
N LEU A 74 14.74 8.28 1.47
CA LEU A 74 14.44 6.93 1.95
C LEU A 74 14.45 5.91 0.80
N TYR A 75 13.83 6.26 -0.32
CA TYR A 75 13.81 5.42 -1.51
C TYR A 75 15.23 5.16 -2.04
N GLU A 76 16.03 6.23 -2.27
CA GLU A 76 17.40 6.11 -2.77
C GLU A 76 18.28 5.25 -1.84
N LYS A 77 18.12 5.41 -0.54
CA LYS A 77 18.92 4.69 0.45
C LYS A 77 18.64 3.19 0.50
N TYR A 78 17.40 2.78 0.19
CA TYR A 78 16.96 1.40 0.47
C TYR A 78 16.43 0.63 -0.76
N LYS A 79 16.28 1.25 -1.94
CA LYS A 79 15.77 0.58 -3.15
C LYS A 79 16.56 -0.67 -3.52
N ASP A 80 17.87 -0.62 -3.42
CA ASP A 80 18.77 -1.75 -3.73
C ASP A 80 18.74 -2.84 -2.64
N ARG A 81 18.08 -2.55 -1.50
CA ARG A 81 17.86 -3.48 -0.39
C ARG A 81 16.43 -4.02 -0.36
N GLY A 82 15.68 -3.81 -1.43
CA GLY A 82 14.32 -4.33 -1.58
C GLY A 82 13.23 -3.52 -0.89
N PHE A 83 13.45 -2.23 -0.65
CA PHE A 83 12.44 -1.31 -0.16
C PHE A 83 12.02 -0.33 -1.26
N TYR A 84 10.72 -0.16 -1.44
CA TYR A 84 10.17 0.71 -2.48
C TYR A 84 9.17 1.71 -1.88
N VAL A 85 9.18 2.93 -2.40
CA VAL A 85 8.14 3.93 -2.20
C VAL A 85 7.28 3.98 -3.46
N ILE A 86 5.96 4.01 -3.30
CA ILE A 86 5.02 4.26 -4.40
C ILE A 86 4.12 5.41 -3.96
N GLY A 87 4.22 6.55 -4.66
CA GLY A 87 3.37 7.72 -4.41
C GLY A 87 2.03 7.58 -5.13
N VAL A 88 0.93 7.85 -4.43
CA VAL A 88 -0.43 7.84 -4.98
C VAL A 88 -1.01 9.24 -4.86
N PRO A 89 -0.98 10.05 -5.94
CA PRO A 89 -1.60 11.37 -5.93
C PRO A 89 -3.11 11.26 -5.75
N SER A 90 -3.67 12.04 -4.81
CA SER A 90 -5.11 12.07 -4.58
C SER A 90 -5.64 13.47 -4.28
N ASN A 91 -6.68 13.88 -5.01
CA ASN A 91 -7.33 15.17 -4.81
C ASN A 91 -8.41 15.15 -3.71
N GLN A 92 -8.65 13.99 -3.08
CA GLN A 92 -9.75 13.81 -2.12
C GLN A 92 -9.49 14.40 -0.72
N PHE A 93 -8.29 14.94 -0.49
CA PHE A 93 -7.91 15.59 0.77
C PHE A 93 -7.83 17.10 0.59
N GLY A 94 -8.98 17.77 0.73
CA GLY A 94 -9.07 19.23 0.64
C GLY A 94 -8.77 19.82 -0.75
N GLY A 95 -8.84 19.03 -1.83
CA GLY A 95 -8.56 19.50 -3.18
C GLY A 95 -7.08 19.86 -3.39
N GLN A 96 -6.17 19.23 -2.65
CA GLN A 96 -4.76 19.58 -2.63
C GLN A 96 -3.92 18.98 -3.78
N GLU A 97 -4.56 18.20 -4.68
CA GLU A 97 -3.95 17.68 -5.90
C GLU A 97 -4.82 17.99 -7.14
N PRO A 98 -5.03 19.27 -7.47
CA PRO A 98 -5.92 19.65 -8.58
C PRO A 98 -5.33 19.41 -9.97
N GLY A 99 -4.00 19.28 -10.08
CA GLY A 99 -3.28 19.16 -11.35
C GLY A 99 -3.63 17.91 -12.14
N SER A 100 -3.33 17.93 -13.44
CA SER A 100 -3.29 16.74 -14.29
C SER A 100 -2.11 15.85 -13.93
N ASN A 101 -2.10 14.60 -14.42
CA ASN A 101 -0.97 13.68 -14.23
C ASN A 101 0.36 14.28 -14.72
N SER A 102 0.34 15.00 -15.87
CA SER A 102 1.54 15.67 -16.40
C SER A 102 2.04 16.76 -15.46
N GLU A 103 1.13 17.62 -14.96
CA GLU A 103 1.50 18.69 -14.02
C GLU A 103 2.05 18.13 -12.68
N ILE A 104 1.47 17.04 -12.18
CA ILE A 104 1.95 16.35 -10.98
C ILE A 104 3.34 15.78 -11.19
N LYS A 105 3.57 15.11 -12.33
CA LYS A 105 4.86 14.56 -12.71
C LYS A 105 5.93 15.66 -12.76
N ASP A 106 5.66 16.72 -13.52
CA ASP A 106 6.58 17.85 -13.67
C ASP A 106 6.90 18.51 -12.31
N PHE A 107 5.88 18.65 -11.47
CA PHE A 107 6.04 19.17 -10.11
C PHE A 107 6.98 18.29 -9.27
N CYS A 108 6.77 16.98 -9.25
CA CYS A 108 7.56 16.03 -8.47
C CYS A 108 9.01 15.96 -8.95
N GLU A 109 9.22 15.90 -10.26
CA GLU A 109 10.56 15.83 -10.85
C GLU A 109 11.34 17.14 -10.66
N THR A 110 10.69 18.29 -10.93
CA THR A 110 11.37 19.59 -10.89
C THR A 110 11.67 20.08 -9.48
N ASN A 111 10.74 19.88 -8.53
CA ASN A 111 10.88 20.48 -7.20
C ASN A 111 11.55 19.53 -6.18
N PHE A 112 11.47 18.21 -6.40
CA PHE A 112 11.92 17.21 -5.43
C PHE A 112 12.82 16.12 -6.02
N ASN A 113 13.11 16.16 -7.33
CA ASN A 113 13.88 15.13 -8.05
C ASN A 113 13.36 13.72 -7.78
N ILE A 114 12.03 13.54 -7.73
CA ILE A 114 11.41 12.25 -7.43
C ILE A 114 11.75 11.25 -8.51
N THR A 115 12.26 10.08 -8.07
CA THR A 115 12.58 8.95 -8.94
C THR A 115 11.83 7.68 -8.54
N PHE A 116 11.16 7.65 -7.39
CA PHE A 116 10.28 6.54 -7.05
C PHE A 116 9.00 6.55 -7.89
N PRO A 117 8.36 5.39 -8.11
CA PRO A 117 7.14 5.28 -8.87
C PRO A 117 6.01 6.15 -8.31
N ILE A 118 5.34 6.90 -9.20
CA ILE A 118 4.12 7.65 -8.89
C ILE A 118 3.00 7.06 -9.75
N THR A 119 1.84 6.79 -9.15
CA THR A 119 0.64 6.34 -9.88
C THR A 119 -0.04 7.50 -10.58
N ASP A 120 -0.98 7.22 -11.46
CA ASP A 120 -1.95 8.22 -11.89
C ASP A 120 -2.75 8.74 -10.68
N LYS A 121 -3.34 9.94 -10.85
CA LYS A 121 -4.17 10.52 -9.78
C LYS A 121 -5.38 9.63 -9.52
N THR A 122 -5.55 9.21 -8.27
CA THR A 122 -6.42 8.10 -7.89
C THR A 122 -7.32 8.48 -6.72
N ASP A 123 -8.56 8.00 -6.74
CA ASP A 123 -9.44 8.05 -5.59
C ASP A 123 -9.07 6.93 -4.60
N VAL A 124 -8.83 7.31 -3.33
CA VAL A 124 -8.28 6.42 -2.30
C VAL A 124 -9.22 6.23 -1.12
N LYS A 125 -10.40 6.87 -1.15
CA LYS A 125 -11.44 6.75 -0.12
C LYS A 125 -12.85 6.88 -0.71
N GLY A 126 -13.85 6.34 0.02
CA GLY A 126 -15.25 6.34 -0.41
C GLY A 126 -15.57 5.16 -1.32
N GLU A 127 -16.75 5.18 -1.91
CA GLU A 127 -17.26 4.09 -2.76
C GLU A 127 -16.45 3.93 -4.05
N ASP A 128 -15.94 5.04 -4.59
CA ASP A 128 -15.13 5.07 -5.82
C ASP A 128 -13.65 4.82 -5.58
N ALA A 129 -13.24 4.50 -4.34
CA ALA A 129 -11.85 4.22 -4.05
C ALA A 129 -11.32 3.09 -4.93
N HIS A 130 -10.09 3.25 -5.39
CA HIS A 130 -9.38 2.21 -6.12
C HIS A 130 -9.31 0.92 -5.29
N ASP A 131 -9.42 -0.23 -5.94
CA ASP A 131 -9.48 -1.55 -5.27
C ASP A 131 -8.30 -1.84 -4.33
N LEU A 132 -7.14 -1.23 -4.54
CA LEU A 132 -6.01 -1.29 -3.61
C LEU A 132 -6.30 -0.70 -2.22
N TYR A 133 -7.38 0.09 -2.08
CA TYR A 133 -7.76 0.79 -0.86
C TYR A 133 -9.07 0.26 -0.25
N LYS A 134 -9.63 -0.80 -0.81
CA LYS A 134 -10.82 -1.51 -0.33
C LYS A 134 -10.42 -2.78 0.40
#